data_bf43d1089970b6bf28fe0edcbd00bf69
#
_entry.id   bf43d1089970b6bf28fe0edcbd00bf69
#
_cell.length_a   1.000
_cell.length_b   1.000
_cell.length_c   1.000
_cell.angle_alpha   90.00
_cell.angle_beta   90.00
_cell.angle_gamma   90.00
#
_symmetry.space_group_name_H-M   'P 1'
#
loop_
_entity.id
_entity.type
_entity.pdbx_description
1 polymer ?
#
loop_
_entity_poly.entity_id
_entity_poly.type
_entity_poly.pdbx_seq_one_letter_code
_entity_poly.pdbx_strand_id
1 'polypeptide(L)'
;MKSKMQQTSELGSDWWNDSNDHVELQHAVNEGAVGATSNPVITCAAVKNHPDVWLPVIDKMIESNSTGSEDDILWGLIDEVGKKAADILQPVYKKTHGQKGKLSLQVNPKYYRNSGLMFEQGKYLASLAPNIAVKCPALPAGIAALEKLTSNGICINATVSFTVAQAVAVAEAVERGLDEAEKNGFNIENLTPYVTIMVGRIDDHLKRINQSENNEVEPEIIDWASIAVFKNAYKIFQEKRYRPQFSG
;
A
#
# COMPACT_ATOMS: atom_id res chain seq x y z
N MET A 1 27.23 12.11 -5.27
CA MET A 1 26.87 11.48 -6.56
C MET A 1 25.45 10.98 -6.37
N LYS A 2 24.55 11.16 -7.36
CA LYS A 2 23.18 10.62 -7.24
C LYS A 2 23.21 9.09 -7.29
N SER A 3 22.36 8.45 -6.48
CA SER A 3 22.21 6.99 -6.54
C SER A 3 21.59 6.54 -7.88
N LYS A 4 21.70 5.25 -8.21
CA LYS A 4 21.05 4.69 -9.41
C LYS A 4 19.52 4.85 -9.33
N MET A 5 18.95 4.70 -8.13
CA MET A 5 17.51 4.87 -7.90
C MET A 5 17.06 6.32 -8.10
N GLN A 6 17.84 7.29 -7.61
CA GLN A 6 17.59 8.72 -7.88
C GLN A 6 17.65 9.04 -9.38
N GLN A 7 18.62 8.47 -10.09
CA GLN A 7 18.73 8.63 -11.54
C GLN A 7 17.52 8.03 -12.26
N THR A 8 17.03 6.88 -11.84
CA THR A 8 15.81 6.24 -12.38
C THR A 8 14.57 7.11 -12.15
N SER A 9 14.44 7.70 -10.97
CA SER A 9 13.31 8.59 -10.65
C SER A 9 13.29 9.84 -11.54
N GLU A 10 14.44 10.33 -11.98
CA GLU A 10 14.54 11.46 -12.91
C GLU A 10 14.03 11.13 -14.33
N LEU A 11 13.89 9.84 -14.65
CA LEU A 11 13.26 9.39 -15.89
C LEU A 11 11.72 9.34 -15.80
N GLY A 12 11.15 9.78 -14.67
CA GLY A 12 9.70 9.92 -14.48
C GLY A 12 9.03 8.79 -13.70
N SER A 13 9.79 7.90 -13.05
CA SER A 13 9.25 6.81 -12.23
C SER A 13 9.62 7.01 -10.77
N ASP A 14 8.64 7.24 -9.93
CA ASP A 14 8.81 7.19 -8.48
C ASP A 14 8.93 5.74 -8.00
N TRP A 15 9.69 5.51 -6.95
CA TRP A 15 9.78 4.19 -6.34
C TRP A 15 9.53 4.23 -4.84
N TRP A 16 8.96 3.13 -4.33
CA TRP A 16 8.63 2.92 -2.94
C TRP A 16 9.42 1.75 -2.39
N ASN A 17 9.82 1.83 -1.12
CA ASN A 17 10.44 0.71 -0.43
C ASN A 17 9.37 -0.34 -0.06
N ASP A 18 9.60 -1.62 -0.40
CA ASP A 18 8.66 -2.71 -0.06
C ASP A 18 8.97 -3.27 1.35
N SER A 19 9.21 -2.35 2.29
CA SER A 19 9.45 -2.68 3.69
C SER A 19 9.18 -1.46 4.58
N ASN A 20 8.73 -1.72 5.83
CA ASN A 20 8.63 -0.74 6.90
C ASN A 20 9.70 -0.94 7.99
N ASP A 21 10.72 -1.74 7.73
CA ASP A 21 11.91 -1.84 8.57
C ASP A 21 12.59 -0.47 8.65
N HIS A 22 12.79 0.04 9.85
CA HIS A 22 13.23 1.41 10.05
C HIS A 22 14.67 1.68 9.56
N VAL A 23 15.54 0.69 9.59
CA VAL A 23 16.94 0.82 9.12
C VAL A 23 16.96 0.77 7.58
N GLU A 24 16.27 -0.21 7.01
CA GLU A 24 16.15 -0.35 5.56
C GLU A 24 15.44 0.86 4.94
N LEU A 25 14.33 1.30 5.54
CA LEU A 25 13.57 2.45 5.05
C LEU A 25 14.38 3.75 5.11
N GLN A 26 15.14 3.97 6.20
CA GLN A 26 16.00 5.15 6.28
C GLN A 26 17.06 5.15 5.15
N HIS A 27 17.64 4.00 4.86
CA HIS A 27 18.56 3.85 3.73
C HIS A 27 17.84 4.13 2.40
N ALA A 28 16.68 3.51 2.19
CA ALA A 28 15.88 3.70 0.98
C ALA A 28 15.51 5.17 0.72
N VAL A 29 15.11 5.92 1.77
CA VAL A 29 14.81 7.36 1.66
C VAL A 29 16.06 8.15 1.27
N ASN A 30 17.22 7.83 1.83
CA ASN A 30 18.49 8.47 1.45
C ASN A 30 18.85 8.19 -0.02
N GLU A 31 18.48 7.01 -0.54
CA GLU A 31 18.65 6.62 -1.95
C GLU A 31 17.53 7.14 -2.88
N GLY A 32 16.55 7.87 -2.35
CA GLY A 32 15.53 8.56 -3.13
C GLY A 32 14.16 7.88 -3.16
N ALA A 33 13.88 6.93 -2.26
CA ALA A 33 12.53 6.40 -2.09
C ALA A 33 11.55 7.52 -1.70
N VAL A 34 10.39 7.51 -2.32
CA VAL A 34 9.36 8.54 -2.10
C VAL A 34 8.13 8.02 -1.34
N GLY A 35 8.19 6.80 -0.87
CA GLY A 35 7.16 6.14 -0.08
C GLY A 35 7.60 4.76 0.37
N ALA A 36 6.75 4.10 1.14
CA ALA A 36 6.95 2.71 1.54
C ALA A 36 5.62 1.96 1.64
N THR A 37 5.69 0.64 1.51
CA THR A 37 4.55 -0.23 1.73
C THR A 37 4.82 -1.23 2.85
N SER A 38 3.75 -1.72 3.45
CA SER A 38 3.80 -2.73 4.49
C SER A 38 2.65 -3.73 4.36
N ASN A 39 2.79 -4.81 5.07
CA ASN A 39 1.73 -5.76 5.39
C ASN A 39 2.14 -6.51 6.68
N PRO A 40 1.26 -7.29 7.31
CA PRO A 40 1.60 -7.98 8.56
C PRO A 40 2.85 -8.88 8.49
N VAL A 41 3.11 -9.51 7.34
CA VAL A 41 4.29 -10.38 7.14
C VAL A 41 5.58 -9.54 7.10
N ILE A 42 5.57 -8.44 6.33
CA ILE A 42 6.70 -7.50 6.23
C ILE A 42 6.98 -6.90 7.61
N THR A 43 5.94 -6.43 8.31
CA THR A 43 6.09 -5.87 9.66
C THR A 43 6.66 -6.90 10.64
N CYS A 44 6.21 -8.16 10.57
CA CYS A 44 6.76 -9.23 11.41
C CYS A 44 8.26 -9.48 11.12
N ALA A 45 8.67 -9.40 9.85
CA ALA A 45 10.09 -9.51 9.48
C ALA A 45 10.90 -8.33 10.04
N ALA A 46 10.42 -7.10 9.90
CA ALA A 46 11.04 -5.89 10.45
C ALA A 46 11.24 -5.97 11.98
N VAL A 47 10.23 -6.49 12.70
CA VAL A 47 10.32 -6.71 14.15
C VAL A 47 11.39 -7.77 14.50
N LYS A 48 11.41 -8.88 13.77
CA LYS A 48 12.40 -9.96 13.98
C LYS A 48 13.83 -9.53 13.67
N ASN A 49 14.03 -8.62 12.74
CA ASN A 49 15.35 -8.09 12.40
C ASN A 49 15.94 -7.20 13.51
N HIS A 50 15.09 -6.59 14.35
CA HIS A 50 15.50 -5.63 15.38
C HIS A 50 14.86 -5.95 16.73
N PRO A 51 15.14 -7.12 17.34
CA PRO A 51 14.53 -7.54 18.60
C PRO A 51 14.90 -6.62 19.76
N ASP A 52 16.08 -6.04 19.75
CA ASP A 52 16.55 -5.04 20.74
C ASP A 52 15.67 -3.77 20.78
N VAL A 53 15.09 -3.39 19.65
CA VAL A 53 14.18 -2.23 19.54
C VAL A 53 12.75 -2.63 19.93
N TRP A 54 12.27 -3.79 19.45
CA TRP A 54 10.84 -4.10 19.50
C TRP A 54 10.42 -4.97 20.69
N LEU A 55 11.29 -5.82 21.27
CA LEU A 55 10.94 -6.58 22.47
C LEU A 55 10.54 -5.68 23.64
N PRO A 56 11.27 -4.59 23.97
CA PRO A 56 10.85 -3.69 25.04
C PRO A 56 9.50 -3.01 24.79
N VAL A 57 9.12 -2.80 23.51
CA VAL A 57 7.80 -2.25 23.13
C VAL A 57 6.71 -3.30 23.38
N ILE A 58 6.96 -4.54 22.96
CA ILE A 58 6.05 -5.67 23.19
C ILE A 58 5.83 -5.90 24.69
N ASP A 59 6.89 -5.92 25.48
CA ASP A 59 6.82 -6.10 26.95
C ASP A 59 5.93 -5.02 27.59
N LYS A 60 6.11 -3.76 27.23
CA LYS A 60 5.26 -2.66 27.70
C LYS A 60 3.80 -2.82 27.29
N MET A 61 3.53 -3.30 26.07
CA MET A 61 2.17 -3.56 25.60
C MET A 61 1.50 -4.67 26.43
N ILE A 62 2.23 -5.74 26.74
CA ILE A 62 1.74 -6.85 27.58
C ILE A 62 1.46 -6.33 28.99
N GLU A 63 2.36 -5.56 29.58
CA GLU A 63 2.18 -4.98 30.92
C GLU A 63 0.96 -4.04 31.00
N SER A 64 0.77 -3.19 29.97
CA SER A 64 -0.33 -2.22 29.92
C SER A 64 -1.68 -2.82 29.58
N ASN A 65 -1.70 -4.00 28.96
CA ASN A 65 -2.91 -4.70 28.51
C ASN A 65 -2.87 -6.19 28.90
N SER A 66 -2.75 -6.45 30.20
CA SER A 66 -2.60 -7.81 30.75
C SER A 66 -3.78 -8.76 30.48
N THR A 67 -4.92 -8.24 30.02
CA THR A 67 -6.12 -9.00 29.64
C THR A 67 -6.34 -9.03 28.13
N GLY A 68 -5.50 -8.36 27.35
CA GLY A 68 -5.57 -8.32 25.90
C GLY A 68 -5.20 -9.65 25.25
N SER A 69 -5.72 -9.87 24.06
CA SER A 69 -5.35 -11.02 23.22
C SER A 69 -4.01 -10.82 22.53
N GLU A 70 -3.42 -11.89 22.03
CA GLU A 70 -2.24 -11.82 21.16
C GLU A 70 -2.50 -10.97 19.89
N ASP A 71 -3.72 -11.04 19.35
CA ASP A 71 -4.13 -10.19 18.23
C ASP A 71 -4.08 -8.69 18.61
N ASP A 72 -4.48 -8.30 19.83
CA ASP A 72 -4.41 -6.89 20.28
C ASP A 72 -2.95 -6.40 20.36
N ILE A 73 -2.06 -7.22 20.91
CA ILE A 73 -0.63 -6.92 20.96
C ILE A 73 -0.04 -6.81 19.54
N LEU A 74 -0.39 -7.76 18.65
CA LEU A 74 0.07 -7.75 17.27
C LEU A 74 -0.35 -6.47 16.54
N TRP A 75 -1.62 -6.06 16.65
CA TRP A 75 -2.10 -4.85 15.97
C TRP A 75 -1.52 -3.59 16.59
N GLY A 76 -1.37 -3.53 17.90
CA GLY A 76 -0.65 -2.44 18.56
C GLY A 76 0.80 -2.33 18.10
N LEU A 77 1.49 -3.45 17.90
CA LEU A 77 2.86 -3.47 17.39
C LEU A 77 2.93 -3.00 15.91
N ILE A 78 1.97 -3.41 15.08
CA ILE A 78 1.85 -2.92 13.70
C ILE A 78 1.68 -1.40 13.67
N ASP A 79 0.91 -0.84 14.59
CA ASP A 79 0.73 0.60 14.72
C ASP A 79 2.04 1.31 15.09
N GLU A 80 2.80 0.81 16.06
CA GLU A 80 4.07 1.42 16.48
C GLU A 80 5.14 1.33 15.39
N VAL A 81 5.26 0.19 14.70
CA VAL A 81 6.16 0.05 13.54
C VAL A 81 5.71 1.00 12.42
N GLY A 82 4.40 1.10 12.19
CA GLY A 82 3.82 2.00 11.21
C GLY A 82 4.10 3.47 11.52
N LYS A 83 3.92 3.92 12.76
CA LYS A 83 4.25 5.29 13.18
C LYS A 83 5.73 5.60 12.95
N LYS A 84 6.63 4.70 13.37
CA LYS A 84 8.07 4.87 13.18
C LYS A 84 8.45 4.97 11.70
N ALA A 85 7.88 4.15 10.85
CA ALA A 85 8.11 4.21 9.41
C ALA A 85 7.51 5.48 8.77
N ALA A 86 6.32 5.90 9.20
CA ALA A 86 5.71 7.14 8.76
C ALA A 86 6.57 8.37 9.12
N ASP A 87 7.17 8.39 10.31
CA ASP A 87 8.07 9.46 10.75
C ASP A 87 9.33 9.56 9.87
N ILE A 88 9.90 8.44 9.44
CA ILE A 88 11.06 8.42 8.53
C ILE A 88 10.71 9.07 7.18
N LEU A 89 9.48 8.90 6.71
CA LEU A 89 8.98 9.46 5.46
C LEU A 89 8.53 10.93 5.57
N GLN A 90 8.35 11.48 6.79
CA GLN A 90 7.88 12.85 7.01
C GLN A 90 8.70 13.94 6.28
N PRO A 91 10.04 13.88 6.19
CA PRO A 91 10.79 14.88 5.43
C PRO A 91 10.40 14.93 3.95
N VAL A 92 10.18 13.76 3.33
CA VAL A 92 9.72 13.66 1.93
C VAL A 92 8.29 14.21 1.80
N TYR A 93 7.40 13.83 2.72
CA TYR A 93 6.02 14.30 2.76
C TYR A 93 5.92 15.82 2.86
N LYS A 94 6.64 16.42 3.79
CA LYS A 94 6.65 17.89 3.97
C LYS A 94 7.25 18.62 2.77
N LYS A 95 8.38 18.11 2.23
CA LYS A 95 9.05 18.70 1.07
C LYS A 95 8.18 18.69 -0.18
N THR A 96 7.31 17.71 -0.32
CA THR A 96 6.44 17.54 -1.49
C THR A 96 5.00 18.02 -1.23
N HIS A 97 4.76 18.76 -0.14
CA HIS A 97 3.44 19.26 0.23
C HIS A 97 2.37 18.16 0.25
N GLY A 98 2.72 16.96 0.76
CA GLY A 98 1.80 15.84 0.89
C GLY A 98 1.63 14.96 -0.37
N GLN A 99 2.24 15.32 -1.49
CA GLN A 99 2.14 14.51 -2.72
C GLN A 99 2.87 13.17 -2.62
N LYS A 100 4.01 13.13 -1.95
CA LYS A 100 4.86 11.95 -1.76
C LYS A 100 5.15 11.74 -0.26
N GLY A 101 5.99 10.77 0.08
CA GLY A 101 6.39 10.50 1.47
C GLY A 101 5.32 9.73 2.26
N LYS A 102 4.55 8.89 1.60
CA LYS A 102 3.47 8.12 2.23
C LYS A 102 3.90 6.71 2.60
N LEU A 103 3.35 6.23 3.72
CA LEU A 103 3.41 4.84 4.13
C LEU A 103 2.09 4.15 3.82
N SER A 104 2.12 3.10 3.03
CA SER A 104 0.97 2.25 2.80
C SER A 104 0.81 1.24 3.94
N LEU A 105 -0.21 1.44 4.79
CA LEU A 105 -0.48 0.62 5.98
C LEU A 105 -1.78 -0.17 5.80
N GLN A 106 -1.70 -1.50 5.95
CA GLN A 106 -2.77 -2.42 5.57
C GLN A 106 -3.79 -2.64 6.67
N VAL A 107 -5.08 -2.64 6.31
CA VAL A 107 -6.16 -3.11 7.20
C VAL A 107 -6.06 -4.62 7.47
N ASN A 108 -6.69 -5.07 8.54
CA ASN A 108 -6.70 -6.49 8.93
C ASN A 108 -7.28 -7.36 7.80
N PRO A 109 -6.50 -8.31 7.25
CA PRO A 109 -6.97 -9.18 6.18
C PRO A 109 -8.15 -10.08 6.58
N LYS A 110 -8.38 -10.30 7.88
CA LYS A 110 -9.58 -11.01 8.37
C LYS A 110 -10.90 -10.30 8.00
N TYR A 111 -10.83 -8.98 7.70
CA TYR A 111 -12.01 -8.17 7.34
C TYR A 111 -12.34 -8.15 5.85
N TYR A 112 -11.68 -8.93 5.01
CA TYR A 112 -11.76 -8.89 3.54
C TYR A 112 -13.18 -8.97 2.94
N ARG A 113 -14.17 -9.46 3.70
CA ARG A 113 -15.60 -9.50 3.31
C ARG A 113 -16.46 -8.42 3.95
N ASN A 114 -15.89 -7.58 4.80
CA ASN A 114 -16.64 -6.58 5.56
C ASN A 114 -16.11 -5.17 5.30
N SER A 115 -16.80 -4.45 4.41
CA SER A 115 -16.42 -3.08 4.05
C SER A 115 -16.50 -2.11 5.23
N GLY A 116 -17.44 -2.31 6.14
CA GLY A 116 -17.61 -1.49 7.33
C GLY A 116 -16.43 -1.61 8.29
N LEU A 117 -16.00 -2.83 8.61
CA LEU A 117 -14.83 -3.05 9.47
C LEU A 117 -13.53 -2.54 8.82
N MET A 118 -13.35 -2.74 7.51
CA MET A 118 -12.20 -2.18 6.79
C MET A 118 -12.23 -0.64 6.80
N PHE A 119 -13.39 -0.03 6.66
CA PHE A 119 -13.53 1.43 6.72
C PHE A 119 -13.20 1.97 8.12
N GLU A 120 -13.76 1.39 9.19
CA GLU A 120 -13.51 1.88 10.56
C GLU A 120 -12.04 1.69 10.95
N GLN A 121 -11.44 0.54 10.64
CA GLN A 121 -10.01 0.37 10.86
C GLN A 121 -9.17 1.29 9.98
N GLY A 122 -9.56 1.51 8.73
CA GLY A 122 -8.87 2.43 7.82
C GLY A 122 -8.87 3.86 8.35
N LYS A 123 -9.98 4.34 8.91
CA LYS A 123 -10.04 5.65 9.59
C LYS A 123 -9.07 5.71 10.76
N TYR A 124 -9.03 4.66 11.57
CA TYR A 124 -8.11 4.57 12.69
C TYR A 124 -6.65 4.62 12.20
N LEU A 125 -6.28 3.78 11.23
CA LEU A 125 -4.92 3.77 10.68
C LEU A 125 -4.51 5.14 10.11
N ALA A 126 -5.41 5.80 9.38
CA ALA A 126 -5.17 7.15 8.84
C ALA A 126 -4.92 8.20 9.95
N SER A 127 -5.44 7.98 11.16
CA SER A 127 -5.24 8.88 12.31
C SER A 127 -3.87 8.74 12.96
N LEU A 128 -3.11 7.67 12.67
CA LEU A 128 -1.81 7.42 13.28
C LEU A 128 -0.73 8.41 12.81
N ALA A 129 -0.79 8.84 11.54
CA ALA A 129 0.11 9.87 11.00
C ALA A 129 -0.49 10.48 9.71
N PRO A 130 -0.17 11.75 9.40
CA PRO A 130 -0.76 12.46 8.24
C PRO A 130 -0.34 11.90 6.88
N ASN A 131 0.68 11.09 6.83
CA ASN A 131 1.23 10.49 5.62
C ASN A 131 0.93 8.98 5.49
N ILE A 132 -0.15 8.50 6.12
CA ILE A 132 -0.63 7.13 5.90
C ILE A 132 -1.51 7.07 4.64
N ALA A 133 -1.23 6.07 3.79
CA ALA A 133 -2.13 5.61 2.74
C ALA A 133 -2.72 4.26 3.16
N VAL A 134 -4.02 4.23 3.41
CA VAL A 134 -4.71 3.02 3.92
C VAL A 134 -4.78 1.97 2.83
N LYS A 135 -4.20 0.79 3.08
CA LYS A 135 -4.12 -0.31 2.12
C LYS A 135 -5.27 -1.28 2.28
N CYS A 136 -6.12 -1.38 1.25
CA CYS A 136 -7.26 -2.30 1.20
C CYS A 136 -7.22 -3.18 -0.06
N PRO A 137 -7.79 -4.41 -0.03
CA PRO A 137 -7.78 -5.30 -1.17
C PRO A 137 -8.77 -4.86 -2.26
N ALA A 138 -8.40 -5.05 -3.54
CA ALA A 138 -9.28 -4.85 -4.70
C ALA A 138 -10.31 -5.98 -4.87
N LEU A 139 -11.10 -6.20 -3.81
CA LEU A 139 -12.24 -7.13 -3.74
C LEU A 139 -13.52 -6.32 -3.52
N PRO A 140 -14.71 -6.85 -3.80
CA PRO A 140 -15.95 -6.07 -3.73
C PRO A 140 -16.13 -5.27 -2.42
N ALA A 141 -15.91 -5.90 -1.26
CA ALA A 141 -16.00 -5.21 0.03
C ALA A 141 -14.85 -4.21 0.25
N GLY A 142 -13.64 -4.52 -0.25
CA GLY A 142 -12.49 -3.62 -0.18
C GLY A 142 -12.66 -2.40 -1.07
N ILE A 143 -13.18 -2.56 -2.29
CA ILE A 143 -13.48 -1.46 -3.21
C ILE A 143 -14.51 -0.51 -2.59
N ALA A 144 -15.57 -1.04 -1.97
CA ALA A 144 -16.55 -0.23 -1.25
C ALA A 144 -15.93 0.53 -0.05
N ALA A 145 -14.98 -0.11 0.66
CA ALA A 145 -14.24 0.57 1.74
C ALA A 145 -13.31 1.66 1.20
N LEU A 146 -12.61 1.42 0.08
CA LEU A 146 -11.74 2.39 -0.59
C LEU A 146 -12.51 3.63 -1.04
N GLU A 147 -13.67 3.46 -1.69
CA GLU A 147 -14.56 4.55 -2.08
C GLU A 147 -14.95 5.41 -0.85
N LYS A 148 -15.40 4.74 0.22
CA LYS A 148 -15.82 5.44 1.45
C LYS A 148 -14.66 6.12 2.20
N LEU A 149 -13.46 5.54 2.22
CA LEU A 149 -12.27 6.16 2.78
C LEU A 149 -11.90 7.41 1.99
N THR A 150 -11.90 7.32 0.66
CA THR A 150 -11.61 8.44 -0.23
C THR A 150 -12.61 9.56 -0.05
N SER A 151 -13.92 9.28 0.05
CA SER A 151 -14.96 10.29 0.28
C SER A 151 -14.85 11.01 1.63
N ASN A 152 -14.08 10.45 2.56
CA ASN A 152 -13.74 11.07 3.84
C ASN A 152 -12.34 11.73 3.85
N GLY A 153 -11.77 12.01 2.69
CA GLY A 153 -10.48 12.70 2.57
C GLY A 153 -9.26 11.84 2.99
N ILE A 154 -9.40 10.51 3.01
CA ILE A 154 -8.33 9.59 3.42
C ILE A 154 -7.61 9.05 2.19
N CYS A 155 -6.28 9.19 2.17
CA CYS A 155 -5.45 8.60 1.13
C CYS A 155 -5.46 7.08 1.22
N ILE A 156 -5.58 6.42 0.07
CA ILE A 156 -5.70 4.96 -0.02
C ILE A 156 -4.65 4.34 -0.94
N ASN A 157 -4.41 3.04 -0.74
CA ASN A 157 -3.71 2.20 -1.68
C ASN A 157 -4.51 0.91 -1.91
N ALA A 158 -5.01 0.71 -3.13
CA ALA A 158 -5.64 -0.54 -3.50
C ALA A 158 -4.57 -1.59 -3.79
N THR A 159 -4.71 -2.77 -3.20
CA THR A 159 -3.81 -3.91 -3.38
C THR A 159 -4.58 -5.18 -3.74
N VAL A 160 -3.87 -6.30 -3.96
CA VAL A 160 -4.49 -7.56 -4.39
C VAL A 160 -5.27 -7.37 -5.71
N SER A 161 -4.75 -6.49 -6.56
CA SER A 161 -5.26 -6.25 -7.91
C SER A 161 -4.39 -6.99 -8.91
N PHE A 162 -4.97 -7.95 -9.60
CA PHE A 162 -4.30 -8.86 -10.54
C PHE A 162 -4.84 -8.75 -11.95
N THR A 163 -5.96 -8.06 -12.14
CA THR A 163 -6.64 -7.98 -13.43
C THR A 163 -6.93 -6.53 -13.81
N VAL A 164 -7.02 -6.29 -15.12
CA VAL A 164 -7.45 -4.99 -15.65
C VAL A 164 -8.82 -4.58 -15.09
N ALA A 165 -9.74 -5.53 -14.98
CA ALA A 165 -11.09 -5.28 -14.45
C ALA A 165 -11.07 -4.81 -12.99
N GLN A 166 -10.22 -5.41 -12.14
CA GLN A 166 -10.06 -4.95 -10.76
C GLN A 166 -9.49 -3.53 -10.69
N ALA A 167 -8.44 -3.22 -11.47
CA ALA A 167 -7.85 -1.90 -11.51
C ALA A 167 -8.85 -0.83 -11.93
N VAL A 168 -9.64 -1.10 -12.98
CA VAL A 168 -10.68 -0.18 -13.46
C VAL A 168 -11.79 0.00 -12.42
N ALA A 169 -12.27 -1.08 -11.81
CA ALA A 169 -13.32 -1.00 -10.77
C ALA A 169 -12.85 -0.18 -9.55
N VAL A 170 -11.58 -0.33 -9.14
CA VAL A 170 -10.99 0.50 -8.09
C VAL A 170 -10.93 1.96 -8.53
N ALA A 171 -10.42 2.24 -9.74
CA ALA A 171 -10.31 3.61 -10.23
C ALA A 171 -11.66 4.32 -10.25
N GLU A 172 -12.71 3.67 -10.77
CA GLU A 172 -14.06 4.23 -10.81
C GLU A 172 -14.64 4.48 -9.41
N ALA A 173 -14.38 3.58 -8.45
CA ALA A 173 -14.81 3.78 -7.07
C ALA A 173 -14.07 4.96 -6.41
N VAL A 174 -12.77 5.07 -6.64
CA VAL A 174 -11.97 6.18 -6.12
C VAL A 174 -12.38 7.51 -6.76
N GLU A 175 -12.67 7.55 -8.07
CA GLU A 175 -13.21 8.75 -8.72
C GLU A 175 -14.49 9.23 -8.05
N ARG A 176 -15.46 8.32 -7.79
CA ARG A 176 -16.68 8.69 -7.06
C ARG A 176 -16.38 9.17 -5.64
N GLY A 177 -15.43 8.53 -4.97
CA GLY A 177 -14.97 8.94 -3.64
C GLY A 177 -14.34 10.33 -3.63
N LEU A 178 -13.52 10.67 -4.63
CA LEU A 178 -12.90 12.00 -4.79
C LEU A 178 -13.96 13.07 -5.06
N ASP A 179 -14.91 12.80 -5.94
CA ASP A 179 -16.02 13.74 -6.25
C ASP A 179 -16.88 14.02 -5.01
N GLU A 180 -17.09 13.01 -4.16
CA GLU A 180 -17.84 13.17 -2.92
C GLU A 180 -17.01 13.89 -1.85
N ALA A 181 -15.71 13.60 -1.74
CA ALA A 181 -14.80 14.31 -0.84
C ALA A 181 -14.77 15.81 -1.15
N GLU A 182 -14.69 16.18 -2.42
CA GLU A 182 -14.71 17.57 -2.85
C GLU A 182 -16.05 18.27 -2.50
N LYS A 183 -17.19 17.61 -2.73
CA LYS A 183 -18.52 18.10 -2.33
C LYS A 183 -18.65 18.28 -0.82
N ASN A 184 -17.99 17.42 -0.04
CA ASN A 184 -17.96 17.48 1.42
C ASN A 184 -16.94 18.51 1.97
N GLY A 185 -16.24 19.25 1.09
CA GLY A 185 -15.32 20.33 1.45
C GLY A 185 -13.92 19.86 1.84
N PHE A 186 -13.56 18.59 1.56
CA PHE A 186 -12.18 18.14 1.75
C PHE A 186 -11.26 18.70 0.64
N ASN A 187 -10.06 19.11 1.02
CA ASN A 187 -9.03 19.44 0.04
C ASN A 187 -8.45 18.16 -0.57
N ILE A 188 -8.74 17.90 -1.84
CA ILE A 188 -8.29 16.72 -2.57
C ILE A 188 -6.94 16.90 -3.30
N GLU A 189 -6.36 18.11 -3.32
CA GLU A 189 -5.11 18.38 -4.04
C GLU A 189 -3.95 17.49 -3.57
N ASN A 190 -3.90 17.21 -2.26
CA ASN A 190 -2.87 16.37 -1.65
C ASN A 190 -3.37 14.93 -1.37
N LEU A 191 -4.57 14.62 -1.79
CA LEU A 191 -5.14 13.29 -1.72
C LEU A 191 -4.72 12.51 -2.97
N THR A 192 -3.64 11.74 -2.84
CA THR A 192 -3.06 10.95 -3.92
C THR A 192 -3.37 9.46 -3.71
N PRO A 193 -4.57 8.98 -4.12
CA PRO A 193 -4.89 7.57 -4.02
C PRO A 193 -4.06 6.74 -5.00
N TYR A 194 -3.71 5.52 -4.60
CA TYR A 194 -2.90 4.61 -5.39
C TYR A 194 -3.69 3.38 -5.81
N VAL A 195 -3.50 2.94 -7.05
CA VAL A 195 -3.99 1.65 -7.56
C VAL A 195 -2.80 0.80 -7.94
N THR A 196 -2.52 -0.22 -7.14
CA THR A 196 -1.35 -1.09 -7.32
C THR A 196 -1.73 -2.38 -8.02
N ILE A 197 -1.17 -2.64 -9.18
CA ILE A 197 -1.17 -3.95 -9.84
C ILE A 197 -0.03 -4.80 -9.26
N MET A 198 -0.35 -6.01 -8.84
CA MET A 198 0.64 -6.93 -8.28
C MET A 198 1.37 -7.68 -9.40
N VAL A 199 2.34 -7.01 -10.03
CA VAL A 199 3.20 -7.59 -11.07
C VAL A 199 4.07 -8.70 -10.47
N GLY A 200 4.21 -9.83 -11.19
CA GLY A 200 4.99 -11.00 -10.78
C GLY A 200 4.18 -12.09 -10.09
N ARG A 201 3.16 -11.77 -9.28
CA ARG A 201 2.36 -12.80 -8.58
C ARG A 201 1.53 -13.69 -9.51
N ILE A 202 1.00 -13.12 -10.59
CA ILE A 202 0.33 -13.92 -11.63
C ILE A 202 1.35 -14.80 -12.34
N ASP A 203 2.51 -14.27 -12.67
CA ASP A 203 3.58 -14.98 -13.36
C ASP A 203 4.02 -16.20 -12.55
N ASP A 204 4.26 -16.04 -11.24
CA ASP A 204 4.58 -17.15 -10.33
C ASP A 204 3.47 -18.23 -10.29
N HIS A 205 2.21 -17.79 -10.33
CA HIS A 205 1.07 -18.71 -10.33
C HIS A 205 0.96 -19.48 -11.66
N LEU A 206 1.10 -18.77 -12.78
CA LEU A 206 1.07 -19.38 -14.11
C LEU A 206 2.24 -20.35 -14.34
N LYS A 207 3.44 -20.02 -13.84
CA LYS A 207 4.59 -20.95 -13.87
C LYS A 207 4.29 -22.25 -13.14
N ARG A 208 3.67 -22.17 -11.95
CA ARG A 208 3.25 -23.37 -11.20
C ARG A 208 2.23 -24.20 -11.93
N ILE A 209 1.21 -23.58 -12.54
CA ILE A 209 0.21 -24.27 -13.36
C ILE A 209 0.87 -24.91 -14.58
N ASN A 210 1.71 -24.17 -15.30
CA ASN A 210 2.44 -24.66 -16.46
C ASN A 210 3.22 -25.94 -16.15
N GLN A 211 3.90 -25.97 -15.01
CA GLN A 211 4.64 -27.14 -14.54
C GLN A 211 3.72 -28.30 -14.12
N SER A 212 2.65 -28.00 -13.36
CA SER A 212 1.77 -29.06 -12.80
C SER A 212 0.91 -29.74 -13.85
N GLU A 213 0.55 -29.04 -14.92
CA GLU A 213 -0.29 -29.52 -16.00
C GLU A 213 0.50 -29.95 -17.24
N ASN A 214 1.83 -29.92 -17.17
CA ASN A 214 2.75 -30.20 -18.28
C ASN A 214 2.42 -29.39 -19.56
N ASN A 215 2.03 -28.13 -19.38
CA ASN A 215 1.82 -27.22 -20.49
C ASN A 215 3.18 -26.84 -21.11
N GLU A 216 3.19 -26.62 -22.42
CA GLU A 216 4.42 -26.28 -23.18
C GLU A 216 4.58 -24.76 -23.40
N VAL A 217 4.14 -23.93 -22.42
CA VAL A 217 4.30 -22.48 -22.54
C VAL A 217 5.70 -22.09 -22.09
N GLU A 218 6.43 -21.40 -22.96
CA GLU A 218 7.77 -20.88 -22.66
C GLU A 218 7.74 -19.98 -21.43
N PRO A 219 8.65 -20.18 -20.43
CA PRO A 219 8.69 -19.38 -19.20
C PRO A 219 8.79 -17.87 -19.47
N GLU A 220 9.55 -17.47 -20.49
CA GLU A 220 9.72 -16.08 -20.87
C GLU A 220 8.42 -15.41 -21.32
N ILE A 221 7.47 -16.17 -21.91
CA ILE A 221 6.14 -15.67 -22.28
C ILE A 221 5.31 -15.44 -21.03
N ILE A 222 5.41 -16.35 -20.06
CA ILE A 222 4.70 -16.22 -18.77
C ILE A 222 5.17 -14.97 -18.01
N ASP A 223 6.45 -14.63 -18.05
CA ASP A 223 7.03 -13.44 -17.39
C ASP A 223 6.46 -12.11 -17.92
N TRP A 224 5.76 -12.12 -19.05
CA TRP A 224 5.07 -10.95 -19.59
C TRP A 224 3.60 -10.83 -19.17
N ALA A 225 3.02 -11.84 -18.50
CA ALA A 225 1.58 -11.85 -18.22
C ALA A 225 1.15 -10.69 -17.32
N SER A 226 1.83 -10.50 -16.18
CA SER A 226 1.52 -9.38 -15.27
C SER A 226 1.85 -8.02 -15.91
N ILE A 227 2.91 -7.94 -16.70
CA ILE A 227 3.29 -6.72 -17.44
C ILE A 227 2.24 -6.36 -18.47
N ALA A 228 1.66 -7.35 -19.17
CA ALA A 228 0.57 -7.13 -20.11
C ALA A 228 -0.69 -6.59 -19.41
N VAL A 229 -1.04 -7.14 -18.23
CA VAL A 229 -2.13 -6.61 -17.41
C VAL A 229 -1.85 -5.17 -17.01
N PHE A 230 -0.64 -4.88 -16.51
CA PHE A 230 -0.24 -3.52 -16.12
C PHE A 230 -0.37 -2.54 -17.28
N LYS A 231 0.21 -2.86 -18.44
CA LYS A 231 0.16 -2.00 -19.64
C LYS A 231 -1.27 -1.71 -20.11
N ASN A 232 -2.13 -2.74 -20.14
CA ASN A 232 -3.52 -2.57 -20.54
C ASN A 232 -4.31 -1.70 -19.56
N ALA A 233 -4.14 -1.93 -18.25
CA ALA A 233 -4.78 -1.11 -17.23
C ALA A 233 -4.27 0.34 -17.32
N TYR A 234 -2.96 0.55 -17.43
CA TYR A 234 -2.35 1.88 -17.56
C TYR A 234 -2.89 2.65 -18.78
N LYS A 235 -3.03 1.98 -19.93
CA LYS A 235 -3.62 2.58 -21.13
C LYS A 235 -5.04 3.08 -20.86
N ILE A 236 -5.89 2.28 -20.20
CA ILE A 236 -7.25 2.68 -19.84
C ILE A 236 -7.24 3.87 -18.88
N PHE A 237 -6.34 3.87 -17.88
CA PHE A 237 -6.17 4.99 -16.97
C PHE A 237 -5.86 6.30 -17.71
N GLN A 238 -4.96 6.25 -18.70
CA GLN A 238 -4.62 7.41 -19.52
C GLN A 238 -5.79 7.86 -20.40
N GLU A 239 -6.47 6.94 -21.07
CA GLU A 239 -7.62 7.23 -21.95
C GLU A 239 -8.80 7.83 -21.17
N LYS A 240 -9.07 7.30 -19.98
CA LYS A 240 -10.16 7.76 -19.09
C LYS A 240 -9.75 8.96 -18.23
N ARG A 241 -8.47 9.28 -18.15
CA ARG A 241 -7.91 10.35 -17.30
C ARG A 241 -8.27 10.18 -15.82
N TYR A 242 -8.19 8.94 -15.32
CA TYR A 242 -8.42 8.68 -13.91
C TYR A 242 -7.38 9.40 -13.04
N ARG A 243 -7.84 9.99 -11.93
CA ARG A 243 -7.01 10.75 -10.96
C ARG A 243 -6.12 9.89 -10.06
N PRO A 244 -6.49 8.64 -9.69
CA PRO A 244 -5.61 7.79 -8.89
C PRO A 244 -4.24 7.56 -9.55
N GLN A 245 -3.20 7.52 -8.71
CA GLN A 245 -1.84 7.15 -9.13
C GLN A 245 -1.80 5.65 -9.44
N PHE A 246 -1.20 5.29 -10.55
CA PHE A 246 -1.09 3.90 -10.98
C PHE A 246 0.29 3.36 -10.67
N SER A 247 0.36 2.18 -10.03
CA SER A 247 1.61 1.54 -9.63
C SER A 247 1.60 0.02 -9.91
N GLY A 248 2.76 -0.56 -10.01
CA GLY A 248 2.96 -2.00 -10.19
C GLY A 248 4.26 -2.47 -9.58
#